data_762f1027bbbc46b6bdcc5533e9dbe91e
#
_entry.id   762f1027bbbc46b6bdcc5533e9dbe91e
#
_cell.length_a   1.000
_cell.length_b   1.000
_cell.length_c   1.000
_cell.angle_alpha   90.00
_cell.angle_beta   90.00
_cell.angle_gamma   90.00
#
_symmetry.space_group_name_H-M   'P 1'
#
loop_
_entity.id
_entity.type
_entity.pdbx_description
1 polymer ?
#
loop_
_entity_poly.entity_id
_entity_poly.type
_entity_poly.pdbx_seq_one_letter_code
_entity_poly.pdbx_strand_id
1 'polypeptide(L)'
;MLTSMHPAQMIKSVQLKQNRPAITIMPYFFTKTVKEGSNTRAIWPEDGAIISPIFMLAKKERAVELQPIVDFFASKAVGEILAHQGLFPSLHPEVENRLPEDTPMMWLGWDTILQTDLSAQIAECEQLFNSAVKGTIL
;
A
#
# COMPACT_ATOMS: atom_id res chain seq x y z
N MET A 1 -7.72 -14.60 -16.16
CA MET A 1 -7.17 -13.52 -15.31
C MET A 1 -5.98 -14.06 -14.53
N LEU A 2 -4.85 -13.35 -14.48
CA LEU A 2 -3.70 -13.71 -13.65
C LEU A 2 -3.91 -13.09 -12.27
N THR A 3 -3.96 -13.94 -11.24
CA THR A 3 -4.10 -13.49 -9.85
C THR A 3 -2.88 -13.90 -9.04
N SER A 4 -2.36 -13.02 -8.23
CA SER A 4 -1.29 -13.30 -7.32
C SER A 4 -1.46 -12.51 -6.03
N MET A 5 -1.29 -13.17 -4.91
CA MET A 5 -1.28 -12.54 -3.59
C MET A 5 0.02 -11.76 -3.32
N HIS A 6 1.03 -11.91 -4.18
CA HIS A 6 2.33 -11.28 -3.97
C HIS A 6 2.59 -10.18 -5.00
N PRO A 7 2.62 -8.89 -4.60
CA PRO A 7 2.80 -7.76 -5.53
C PRO A 7 4.05 -7.87 -6.42
N ALA A 8 5.16 -8.38 -5.89
CA ALA A 8 6.38 -8.55 -6.67
C ALA A 8 6.22 -9.57 -7.83
N GLN A 9 5.35 -10.56 -7.71
CA GLN A 9 5.04 -11.48 -8.81
C GLN A 9 4.24 -10.78 -9.91
N MET A 10 3.34 -9.87 -9.52
CA MET A 10 2.56 -9.08 -10.48
C MET A 10 3.47 -8.18 -11.32
N ILE A 11 4.46 -7.54 -10.70
CA ILE A 11 5.44 -6.73 -11.42
C ILE A 11 6.28 -7.57 -12.39
N LYS A 12 6.75 -8.74 -11.95
CA LYS A 12 7.48 -9.67 -12.83
C LYS A 12 6.62 -10.15 -14.00
N SER A 13 5.31 -10.35 -13.78
CA SER A 13 4.40 -10.79 -14.84
C SER A 13 4.23 -9.74 -15.96
N VAL A 14 4.41 -8.46 -15.67
CA VAL A 14 4.39 -7.37 -16.68
C VAL A 14 5.55 -7.53 -17.67
N GLN A 15 6.63 -8.19 -17.29
CA GLN A 15 7.80 -8.43 -18.15
C GLN A 15 7.65 -9.67 -19.04
N LEU A 16 6.61 -10.46 -18.85
CA LEU A 16 6.33 -11.63 -19.68
C LEU A 16 5.96 -11.20 -21.12
N LYS A 17 6.41 -11.98 -22.10
CA LYS A 17 6.09 -11.71 -23.51
C LYS A 17 4.63 -12.03 -23.86
N GLN A 18 4.02 -12.94 -23.12
CA GLN A 18 2.64 -13.40 -23.33
C GLN A 18 1.84 -13.30 -22.02
N ASN A 19 0.53 -13.14 -22.13
CA ASN A 19 -0.39 -13.08 -20.98
C ASN A 19 -0.05 -11.99 -19.94
N ARG A 20 0.36 -10.81 -20.43
CA ARG A 20 0.63 -9.68 -19.53
C ARG A 20 -0.66 -9.16 -18.93
N PRO A 21 -0.71 -8.90 -17.61
CA PRO A 21 -1.82 -8.15 -17.05
C PRO A 21 -1.81 -6.73 -17.63
N ALA A 22 -2.98 -6.23 -18.01
CA ALA A 22 -3.13 -4.86 -18.51
C ALA A 22 -3.08 -3.84 -17.37
N ILE A 23 -3.59 -4.22 -16.20
CA ILE A 23 -3.67 -3.38 -14.99
C ILE A 23 -3.22 -4.22 -13.80
N THR A 24 -2.44 -3.59 -12.90
CA THR A 24 -2.02 -4.19 -11.64
C THR A 24 -2.24 -3.19 -10.52
N ILE A 25 -2.91 -3.60 -9.46
CA ILE A 25 -3.10 -2.81 -8.23
C ILE A 25 -2.02 -3.23 -7.25
N MET A 26 -1.28 -2.26 -6.70
CA MET A 26 -0.16 -2.54 -5.81
C MET A 26 0.14 -1.35 -4.88
N PRO A 27 0.81 -1.57 -3.74
CA PRO A 27 1.32 -0.48 -2.91
C PRO A 27 2.31 0.40 -3.69
N TYR A 28 2.27 1.69 -3.44
CA TYR A 28 3.03 2.71 -4.18
C TYR A 28 4.54 2.45 -4.21
N PHE A 29 5.14 1.98 -3.14
CA PHE A 29 6.58 1.70 -3.08
C PHE A 29 7.05 0.66 -4.11
N PHE A 30 6.18 -0.21 -4.61
CA PHE A 30 6.52 -1.13 -5.68
C PHE A 30 6.74 -0.44 -7.04
N THR A 31 6.29 0.80 -7.20
CA THR A 31 6.53 1.58 -8.43
C THR A 31 8.03 1.78 -8.72
N LYS A 32 8.87 1.76 -7.67
CA LYS A 32 10.34 1.78 -7.82
C LYS A 32 10.89 0.63 -8.65
N THR A 33 10.19 -0.46 -8.75
CA THR A 33 10.61 -1.62 -9.53
C THR A 33 10.20 -1.53 -10.99
N VAL A 34 9.40 -0.52 -11.34
CA VAL A 34 9.05 -0.22 -12.73
C VAL A 34 10.27 0.41 -13.41
N LYS A 35 10.79 -0.26 -14.42
CA LYS A 35 11.97 0.21 -15.14
C LYS A 35 11.63 1.42 -16.00
N GLU A 36 12.50 2.41 -15.98
CA GLU A 36 12.45 3.54 -16.90
C GLU A 36 12.50 3.05 -18.36
N GLY A 37 11.70 3.65 -19.23
CA GLY A 37 11.57 3.21 -20.64
C GLY A 37 10.77 1.92 -20.85
N SER A 38 10.20 1.33 -19.80
CA SER A 38 9.26 0.22 -19.97
C SER A 38 7.90 0.70 -20.48
N ASN A 39 7.11 -0.24 -21.04
CA ASN A 39 5.73 0.05 -21.45
C ASN A 39 4.75 0.08 -20.26
N THR A 40 5.25 0.30 -19.06
CA THR A 40 4.48 0.28 -17.81
C THR A 40 4.67 1.62 -17.12
N ARG A 41 3.58 2.18 -16.64
CA ARG A 41 3.59 3.40 -15.84
C ARG A 41 2.74 3.23 -14.59
N ALA A 42 3.12 3.91 -13.51
CA ALA A 42 2.26 4.08 -12.37
C ALA A 42 1.17 5.11 -12.69
N ILE A 43 -0.06 4.82 -12.31
CA ILE A 43 -1.20 5.72 -12.39
C ILE A 43 -1.71 5.91 -10.98
N TRP A 44 -1.83 7.16 -10.55
CA TRP A 44 -2.50 7.51 -9.31
C TRP A 44 -4.00 7.65 -9.61
N PRO A 45 -4.88 7.02 -8.84
CA PRO A 45 -6.32 7.13 -9.07
C PRO A 45 -6.81 8.57 -8.86
N GLU A 46 -7.72 9.05 -9.72
CA GLU A 46 -8.30 10.40 -9.62
C GLU A 46 -9.14 10.57 -8.34
N ASP A 47 -9.80 9.52 -7.91
CA ASP A 47 -10.60 9.46 -6.68
C ASP A 47 -9.75 9.21 -5.42
N GLY A 48 -8.46 8.96 -5.58
CA GLY A 48 -7.50 8.82 -4.51
C GLY A 48 -6.94 7.41 -4.31
N ALA A 49 -5.76 7.35 -3.72
CA ALA A 49 -5.14 6.10 -3.30
C ALA A 49 -5.52 5.75 -1.87
N ILE A 50 -5.81 4.49 -1.62
CA ILE A 50 -6.15 4.00 -0.27
C ILE A 50 -4.91 4.06 0.62
N ILE A 51 -5.04 4.71 1.78
CA ILE A 51 -4.00 4.74 2.81
C ILE A 51 -4.09 3.46 3.62
N SER A 52 -2.96 2.78 3.76
CA SER A 52 -2.77 1.68 4.70
C SER A 52 -1.68 2.06 5.70
N PRO A 53 -2.04 2.48 6.91
CA PRO A 53 -1.07 2.92 7.89
C PRO A 53 -0.23 1.75 8.41
N ILE A 54 1.06 2.01 8.62
CA ILE A 54 1.97 1.07 9.29
C ILE A 54 2.10 1.51 10.74
N PHE A 55 1.90 0.58 11.65
CA PHE A 55 1.94 0.83 13.09
C PHE A 55 3.17 0.21 13.73
N MET A 56 3.68 0.88 14.73
CA MET A 56 4.64 0.33 15.67
C MET A 56 3.95 0.14 17.02
N LEU A 57 4.01 -1.07 17.56
CA LEU A 57 3.41 -1.42 18.83
C LEU A 57 4.50 -1.78 19.82
N ALA A 58 4.52 -1.14 20.99
CA ALA A 58 5.38 -1.47 22.10
C ALA A 58 4.57 -2.13 23.21
N LYS A 59 5.17 -3.15 23.89
CA LYS A 59 4.56 -3.76 25.08
C LYS A 59 4.46 -2.72 26.18
N LYS A 60 3.28 -2.61 26.80
CA LYS A 60 2.99 -1.61 27.85
C LYS A 60 3.98 -1.70 29.02
N GLU A 61 4.32 -2.91 29.44
CA GLU A 61 5.22 -3.17 30.58
C GLU A 61 6.66 -2.73 30.30
N ARG A 62 7.02 -2.55 29.02
CA ARG A 62 8.36 -2.15 28.59
C ARG A 62 8.35 -0.79 27.87
N ALA A 63 7.28 -0.02 27.96
CA ALA A 63 7.11 1.21 27.20
C ALA A 63 8.26 2.21 27.47
N VAL A 64 8.65 2.40 28.73
CA VAL A 64 9.74 3.32 29.10
C VAL A 64 11.08 2.88 28.52
N GLU A 65 11.40 1.59 28.59
CA GLU A 65 12.65 1.02 28.06
C GLU A 65 12.70 1.12 26.52
N LEU A 66 11.56 0.96 25.86
CA LEU A 66 11.45 0.97 24.40
C LEU A 66 11.28 2.37 23.81
N GLN A 67 11.02 3.40 24.63
CA GLN A 67 10.79 4.75 24.16
C GLN A 67 11.89 5.29 23.24
N PRO A 68 13.20 5.11 23.52
CA PRO A 68 14.26 5.59 22.62
C PRO A 68 14.19 4.94 21.22
N ILE A 69 13.74 3.69 21.13
CA ILE A 69 13.56 2.99 19.85
C ILE A 69 12.36 3.57 19.10
N VAL A 70 11.27 3.83 19.81
CA VAL A 70 10.07 4.47 19.23
C VAL A 70 10.43 5.86 18.69
N ASP A 71 11.14 6.67 19.48
CA ASP A 71 11.56 8.01 19.11
C ASP A 71 12.50 8.01 17.89
N PHE A 72 13.40 7.03 17.84
CA PHE A 72 14.27 6.85 16.66
C PHE A 72 13.47 6.58 15.39
N PHE A 73 12.53 5.62 15.41
CA PHE A 73 11.71 5.31 14.24
C PHE A 73 10.72 6.43 13.89
N ALA A 74 10.27 7.20 14.87
CA ALA A 74 9.40 8.35 14.66
C ALA A 74 10.17 9.63 14.27
N SER A 75 11.50 9.59 14.22
CA SER A 75 12.33 10.77 13.94
C SER A 75 12.20 11.23 12.48
N LYS A 76 12.45 12.54 12.27
CA LYS A 76 12.53 13.13 10.94
C LYS A 76 13.50 12.40 10.02
N ALA A 77 14.70 12.05 10.53
CA ALA A 77 15.73 11.40 9.74
C ALA A 77 15.27 10.04 9.18
N VAL A 78 14.60 9.23 10.00
CA VAL A 78 14.01 7.96 9.54
C VAL A 78 12.84 8.21 8.60
N GLY A 79 12.01 9.20 8.89
CA GLY A 79 10.90 9.62 8.03
C GLY A 79 11.37 10.03 6.62
N GLU A 80 12.46 10.79 6.52
CA GLU A 80 13.07 11.18 5.24
C GLU A 80 13.59 9.95 4.46
N ILE A 81 14.26 9.02 5.13
CA ILE A 81 14.73 7.78 4.49
C ILE A 81 13.54 6.98 3.96
N LEU A 82 12.50 6.79 4.76
CA LEU A 82 11.32 6.04 4.36
C LEU A 82 10.59 6.73 3.20
N ALA A 83 10.39 8.04 3.27
CA ALA A 83 9.67 8.79 2.24
C ALA A 83 10.46 8.88 0.93
N HIS A 84 11.76 9.16 0.99
CA HIS A 84 12.56 9.44 -0.21
C HIS A 84 13.18 8.19 -0.83
N GLN A 85 13.55 7.21 -0.02
CA GLN A 85 14.18 5.98 -0.49
C GLN A 85 13.20 4.81 -0.53
N GLY A 86 12.27 4.73 0.43
CA GLY A 86 11.28 3.68 0.54
C GLY A 86 10.02 3.92 -0.27
N LEU A 87 9.68 5.17 -0.60
CA LEU A 87 8.35 5.60 -1.09
C LEU A 87 7.23 5.23 -0.10
N PHE A 88 7.53 5.27 1.19
CA PHE A 88 6.57 5.20 2.28
C PHE A 88 6.36 6.63 2.82
N PRO A 89 5.23 7.27 2.54
CA PRO A 89 4.96 8.60 3.06
C PRO A 89 5.07 8.64 4.58
N SER A 90 5.81 9.62 5.10
CA SER A 90 5.97 9.84 6.53
C SER A 90 4.85 10.72 7.08
N LEU A 91 4.42 10.42 8.29
CA LEU A 91 3.49 11.28 9.05
C LEU A 91 4.23 12.34 9.89
N HIS A 92 5.56 12.36 9.87
CA HIS A 92 6.33 13.39 10.57
C HIS A 92 6.11 14.75 9.91
N PRO A 93 5.71 15.81 10.65
CA PRO A 93 5.26 17.08 10.07
C PRO A 93 6.33 17.85 9.29
N GLU A 94 7.60 17.59 9.57
CA GLU A 94 8.72 18.25 8.89
C GLU A 94 9.30 17.43 7.72
N VAL A 95 8.69 16.29 7.39
CA VAL A 95 9.14 15.46 6.26
C VAL A 95 8.33 15.79 5.02
N GLU A 96 9.01 16.27 3.99
CA GLU A 96 8.41 16.45 2.68
C GLU A 96 8.26 15.08 1.98
N ASN A 97 7.02 14.66 1.80
CA ASN A 97 6.71 13.45 1.06
C ASN A 97 6.74 13.75 -0.46
N ARG A 98 7.63 13.10 -1.18
CA ARG A 98 7.76 13.26 -2.64
C ARG A 98 6.68 12.46 -3.37
N LEU A 99 5.43 12.81 -3.13
CA LEU A 99 4.30 12.28 -3.86
C LEU A 99 4.10 13.10 -5.15
N PRO A 100 3.48 12.51 -6.19
CA PRO A 100 3.07 13.29 -7.37
C PRO A 100 2.15 14.44 -6.95
N GLU A 101 2.18 15.54 -7.70
CA GLU A 101 1.28 16.67 -7.48
C GLU A 101 -0.18 16.21 -7.59
N ASP A 102 -1.07 16.85 -6.83
CA ASP A 102 -2.51 16.57 -6.82
C ASP A 102 -2.84 15.08 -6.59
N THR A 103 -2.16 14.46 -5.63
CA THR A 103 -2.41 13.06 -5.27
C THR A 103 -3.44 12.97 -4.13
N PRO A 104 -4.72 12.80 -4.44
CA PRO A 104 -5.70 12.57 -3.39
C PRO A 104 -5.43 11.25 -2.68
N MET A 105 -5.66 11.26 -1.36
CA MET A 105 -5.49 10.08 -0.52
C MET A 105 -6.79 9.80 0.23
N MET A 106 -7.22 8.55 0.22
CA MET A 106 -8.42 8.09 0.92
C MET A 106 -8.06 7.38 2.21
N TRP A 107 -8.57 7.89 3.31
CA TRP A 107 -8.52 7.27 4.63
C TRP A 107 -9.93 6.98 5.12
N LEU A 108 -10.21 5.72 5.46
CA LEU A 108 -11.54 5.29 5.91
C LEU A 108 -11.95 5.87 7.28
N GLY A 109 -11.00 6.34 8.07
CA GLY A 109 -11.22 6.80 9.44
C GLY A 109 -11.24 5.67 10.46
N TRP A 110 -10.85 6.01 11.67
CA TRP A 110 -10.86 5.07 12.79
C TRP A 110 -12.27 4.61 13.16
N ASP A 111 -13.24 5.49 13.09
CA ASP A 111 -14.63 5.15 13.44
C ASP A 111 -15.16 4.05 12.53
N THR A 112 -14.92 4.15 11.24
CA THR A 112 -15.29 3.09 10.27
C THR A 112 -14.61 1.78 10.62
N ILE A 113 -13.30 1.80 10.87
CA ILE A 113 -12.51 0.60 11.17
C ILE A 113 -12.98 -0.07 12.48
N LEU A 114 -13.28 0.73 13.52
CA LEU A 114 -13.66 0.23 14.84
C LEU A 114 -15.12 -0.22 14.92
N GLN A 115 -16.01 0.35 14.11
CA GLN A 115 -17.45 0.05 14.14
C GLN A 115 -17.88 -0.98 13.11
N THR A 116 -17.00 -1.36 12.20
CA THR A 116 -17.31 -2.30 11.11
C THR A 116 -16.80 -3.69 11.43
N ASP A 117 -17.61 -4.70 11.17
CA ASP A 117 -17.11 -6.10 11.13
C ASP A 117 -16.27 -6.33 9.86
N LEU A 118 -14.99 -5.98 9.97
CA LEU A 118 -14.04 -6.12 8.87
C LEU A 118 -13.88 -7.57 8.43
N SER A 119 -14.03 -8.54 9.34
CA SER A 119 -13.91 -9.96 9.00
C SER A 119 -15.05 -10.41 8.10
N ALA A 120 -16.27 -9.98 8.37
CA ALA A 120 -17.42 -10.26 7.52
C ALA A 120 -17.26 -9.59 6.14
N GLN A 121 -16.82 -8.34 6.09
CA GLN A 121 -16.58 -7.65 4.81
C GLN A 121 -15.48 -8.29 3.98
N ILE A 122 -14.38 -8.70 4.60
CA ILE A 122 -13.31 -9.41 3.90
C ILE A 122 -13.83 -10.72 3.31
N ALA A 123 -14.60 -11.50 4.07
CA ALA A 123 -15.17 -12.73 3.59
C ALA A 123 -16.13 -12.52 2.39
N GLU A 124 -16.96 -11.47 2.44
CA GLU A 124 -17.83 -11.11 1.32
C GLU A 124 -17.03 -10.72 0.07
N CYS A 125 -16.02 -9.86 0.23
CA CYS A 125 -15.12 -9.47 -0.87
C CYS A 125 -14.42 -10.67 -1.49
N GLU A 126 -13.96 -11.63 -0.66
CA GLU A 126 -13.32 -12.86 -1.15
C GLU A 126 -14.29 -13.73 -1.94
N GLN A 127 -15.53 -13.84 -1.48
CA GLN A 127 -16.57 -14.59 -2.21
C GLN A 127 -16.86 -13.95 -3.57
N LEU A 128 -17.06 -12.64 -3.61
CA LEU A 128 -17.31 -11.89 -4.84
C LEU A 128 -16.13 -12.05 -5.82
N PHE A 129 -14.91 -11.87 -5.33
CA PHE A 129 -13.72 -12.02 -6.14
C PHE A 129 -13.56 -13.42 -6.70
N ASN A 130 -13.73 -14.45 -5.87
CA ASN A 130 -13.62 -15.84 -6.30
C ASN A 130 -14.70 -16.22 -7.31
N SER A 131 -15.90 -15.69 -7.16
CA SER A 131 -17.00 -15.89 -8.12
C SER A 131 -16.67 -15.27 -9.47
N ALA A 132 -16.13 -14.05 -9.47
CA ALA A 132 -15.70 -13.34 -10.66
C ALA A 132 -14.56 -14.07 -11.39
N VAL A 133 -13.57 -14.57 -10.65
CA VAL A 133 -12.40 -15.29 -11.22
C VAL A 133 -12.81 -16.63 -11.85
N LYS A 134 -13.78 -17.33 -11.27
CA LYS A 134 -14.26 -18.63 -11.78
C LYS A 134 -15.11 -18.52 -13.05
N GLY A 135 -15.29 -17.32 -13.58
CA GLY A 135 -16.02 -17.14 -14.85
C GLY A 135 -17.53 -17.21 -14.70
N THR A 136 -18.06 -17.04 -13.50
CA THR A 136 -19.50 -16.94 -13.22
C THR A 136 -19.99 -15.50 -13.34
N ILE A 137 -19.32 -14.69 -14.14
CA ILE A 137 -19.83 -13.37 -14.52
C ILE A 137 -20.50 -13.52 -15.88
N LEU A 138 -21.75 -13.24 -15.89
CA LEU A 138 -22.65 -13.05 -17.03
C LEU A 138 -22.02 -12.19 -18.13
#